data_f837540f6aad92c4673a98c6b1d36299
#
_entry.id   f837540f6aad92c4673a98c6b1d36299
#
_cell.length_a   1.000
_cell.length_b   1.000
_cell.length_c   1.000
_cell.angle_alpha   90.00
_cell.angle_beta   90.00
_cell.angle_gamma   90.00
#
_symmetry.space_group_name_H-M   'P 1'
#
loop_
_entity.id
_entity.type
_entity.pdbx_description
1 polymer ?
#
loop_
_entity_poly.entity_id
_entity_poly.type
_entity_poly.pdbx_seq_one_letter_code
_entity_poly.pdbx_strand_id
1 'polypeptide(L)'
;MSRWSPADIPDQSGRTALVTGANSGLGFHTALELSRHGARVLMACRSPQRAEQALGRLRLAGGSGELVALDLSSLASVRAAATEVAGRVEVLDLLVNNAGVMAPPRTLTEDGFELQLGTNHLGHFALTGRLLPLLLAAPAARVVTVSSGAHRLGSIAFDDLMGERSYRRWGAYGQSKLANLLFTRELDRRFGDRLTAVAAHPGYAATHLQTGQGQPLMEALMRVGNATIAQSDAAGAWPSLYAATAPGVHGGQYFGPGLLELRGHPKQVGRSAAAKDDAVAARLWTVSAELTGTSY
;
A
#
# COMPACT_ATOMS: atom_id res chain seq x y z
N MET A 1 17.72 21.79 1.69
CA MET A 1 17.50 20.39 1.24
C MET A 1 16.84 20.45 -0.12
N SER A 2 17.40 19.76 -1.13
CA SER A 2 16.81 19.67 -2.47
C SER A 2 15.40 19.07 -2.36
N ARG A 3 14.50 19.58 -3.21
CA ARG A 3 13.11 19.10 -3.26
C ARG A 3 13.07 17.81 -4.07
N TRP A 4 13.06 16.67 -3.40
CA TRP A 4 13.03 15.37 -4.04
C TRP A 4 11.84 15.23 -5.01
N SER A 5 12.07 14.64 -6.15
CA SER A 5 11.09 14.33 -7.21
C SER A 5 11.41 12.98 -7.84
N PRO A 6 10.57 12.40 -8.69
CA PRO A 6 10.89 11.15 -9.39
C PRO A 6 12.20 11.18 -10.20
N ALA A 7 12.66 12.35 -10.64
CA ALA A 7 13.96 12.49 -11.31
C ALA A 7 15.17 12.17 -10.41
N ASP A 8 14.96 12.14 -9.10
CA ASP A 8 15.99 11.80 -8.11
C ASP A 8 15.99 10.30 -7.75
N ILE A 9 15.15 9.48 -8.38
CA ILE A 9 15.15 8.03 -8.21
C ILE A 9 16.47 7.48 -8.77
N PRO A 10 17.27 6.78 -7.95
CA PRO A 10 18.49 6.17 -8.45
C PRO A 10 18.17 5.03 -9.44
N ASP A 11 19.17 4.63 -10.23
CA ASP A 11 19.04 3.48 -11.13
C ASP A 11 18.51 2.24 -10.39
N GLN A 12 17.47 1.65 -10.93
CA GLN A 12 16.81 0.45 -10.41
C GLN A 12 17.08 -0.79 -11.29
N SER A 13 18.01 -0.70 -12.24
CA SER A 13 18.37 -1.83 -13.10
C SER A 13 18.78 -3.05 -12.27
N GLY A 14 18.33 -4.22 -12.69
CA GLY A 14 18.57 -5.49 -11.98
C GLY A 14 17.67 -5.73 -10.75
N ARG A 15 16.82 -4.77 -10.37
CA ARG A 15 15.87 -4.93 -9.25
C ARG A 15 14.49 -5.33 -9.73
N THR A 16 13.84 -6.21 -8.99
CA THR A 16 12.45 -6.61 -9.21
C THR A 16 11.51 -5.95 -8.20
N ALA A 17 10.46 -5.32 -8.69
CA ALA A 17 9.43 -4.67 -7.89
C ALA A 17 8.05 -5.27 -8.13
N LEU A 18 7.31 -5.59 -7.06
CA LEU A 18 5.89 -5.93 -7.12
C LEU A 18 5.06 -4.77 -6.58
N VAL A 19 4.11 -4.26 -7.38
CA VAL A 19 3.23 -3.15 -6.99
C VAL A 19 1.78 -3.61 -7.02
N THR A 20 1.09 -3.60 -5.87
CA THR A 20 -0.34 -3.97 -5.81
C THR A 20 -1.23 -2.79 -6.21
N GLY A 21 -2.32 -3.05 -6.94
CA GLY A 21 -3.22 -2.02 -7.45
C GLY A 21 -2.58 -1.12 -8.51
N ALA A 22 -1.65 -1.67 -9.30
CA ALA A 22 -0.87 -0.93 -10.29
C ALA A 22 -1.66 -0.51 -11.55
N ASN A 23 -2.95 -0.84 -11.66
CA ASN A 23 -3.77 -0.51 -12.83
C ASN A 23 -4.29 0.93 -12.87
N SER A 24 -4.18 1.69 -11.79
CA SER A 24 -4.69 3.07 -11.71
C SER A 24 -4.04 3.87 -10.58
N GLY A 25 -4.27 5.18 -10.58
CA GLY A 25 -3.91 6.07 -9.49
C GLY A 25 -2.43 5.98 -9.07
N LEU A 26 -2.21 5.99 -7.77
CA LEU A 26 -0.87 5.96 -7.15
C LEU A 26 -0.04 4.75 -7.59
N GLY A 27 -0.68 3.57 -7.61
CA GLY A 27 0.00 2.32 -7.98
C GLY A 27 0.50 2.33 -9.42
N PHE A 28 -0.28 2.90 -10.35
CA PHE A 28 0.14 3.07 -11.74
C PHE A 28 1.37 3.98 -11.86
N HIS A 29 1.35 5.14 -11.21
CA HIS A 29 2.48 6.07 -11.26
C HIS A 29 3.72 5.51 -10.54
N THR A 30 3.51 4.75 -9.45
CA THR A 30 4.60 4.04 -8.78
C THR A 30 5.25 3.01 -9.72
N ALA A 31 4.45 2.17 -10.38
CA ALA A 31 4.93 1.18 -11.35
C ALA A 31 5.65 1.84 -12.54
N LEU A 32 5.07 2.92 -13.06
CA LEU A 32 5.64 3.67 -14.19
C LEU A 32 7.03 4.24 -13.86
N GLU A 33 7.16 4.95 -12.73
CA GLU A 33 8.43 5.57 -12.40
C GLU A 33 9.51 4.53 -12.04
N LEU A 34 9.17 3.45 -11.33
CA LEU A 34 10.11 2.36 -11.07
C LEU A 34 10.61 1.72 -12.38
N SER A 35 9.69 1.47 -13.33
CA SER A 35 10.08 0.87 -14.62
C SER A 35 10.91 1.81 -15.51
N ARG A 36 10.63 3.12 -15.48
CA ARG A 36 11.43 4.12 -16.19
C ARG A 36 12.86 4.23 -15.68
N HIS A 37 13.06 3.88 -14.40
CA HIS A 37 14.38 3.86 -13.78
C HIS A 37 15.04 2.48 -13.82
N GLY A 38 14.53 1.55 -14.65
CA GLY A 38 15.18 0.28 -14.94
C GLY A 38 14.69 -0.94 -14.15
N ALA A 39 13.77 -0.77 -13.19
CA ALA A 39 13.23 -1.91 -12.44
C ALA A 39 12.39 -2.85 -13.34
N ARG A 40 12.52 -4.16 -13.13
CA ARG A 40 11.53 -5.14 -13.59
C ARG A 40 10.28 -5.01 -12.72
N VAL A 41 9.16 -4.57 -13.29
CA VAL A 41 7.94 -4.28 -12.52
C VAL A 41 6.87 -5.32 -12.76
N LEU A 42 6.45 -6.00 -11.67
CA LEU A 42 5.29 -6.87 -11.62
C LEU A 42 4.08 -6.06 -11.15
N MET A 43 3.11 -5.86 -12.05
CA MET A 43 1.89 -5.09 -11.83
C MET A 43 0.79 -6.02 -11.30
N ALA A 44 0.58 -6.08 -9.98
CA ALA A 44 -0.43 -6.95 -9.38
C ALA A 44 -1.80 -6.25 -9.36
N CYS A 45 -2.78 -6.80 -10.08
CA CYS A 45 -4.06 -6.18 -10.36
C CYS A 45 -5.22 -7.19 -10.31
N ARG A 46 -6.40 -6.76 -9.79
CA ARG A 46 -7.58 -7.60 -9.68
C ARG A 46 -8.29 -7.85 -11.02
N SER A 47 -8.44 -6.81 -11.84
CA SER A 47 -9.17 -6.87 -13.10
C SER A 47 -8.20 -7.06 -14.26
N PRO A 48 -8.23 -8.21 -14.98
CA PRO A 48 -7.35 -8.43 -16.13
C PRO A 48 -7.50 -7.36 -17.20
N GLN A 49 -8.75 -7.02 -17.54
CA GLN A 49 -9.03 -6.01 -18.58
C GLN A 49 -8.43 -4.63 -18.22
N ARG A 50 -8.59 -4.17 -16.97
CA ARG A 50 -8.01 -2.89 -16.53
C ARG A 50 -6.50 -2.97 -16.44
N ALA A 51 -5.95 -4.13 -16.10
CA ALA A 51 -4.52 -4.37 -16.04
C ALA A 51 -3.88 -4.25 -17.43
N GLU A 52 -4.47 -4.87 -18.45
CA GLU A 52 -3.99 -4.77 -19.84
C GLU A 52 -4.04 -3.32 -20.36
N GLN A 53 -5.13 -2.62 -20.10
CA GLN A 53 -5.24 -1.19 -20.45
C GLN A 53 -4.14 -0.35 -19.75
N ALA A 54 -3.87 -0.63 -18.48
CA ALA A 54 -2.82 0.04 -17.73
C ALA A 54 -1.42 -0.28 -18.26
N LEU A 55 -1.16 -1.54 -18.60
CA LEU A 55 0.10 -1.96 -19.21
C LEU A 55 0.33 -1.27 -20.56
N GLY A 56 -0.72 -1.15 -21.39
CA GLY A 56 -0.66 -0.39 -22.64
C GLY A 56 -0.30 1.08 -22.41
N ARG A 57 -0.94 1.76 -21.43
CA ARG A 57 -0.61 3.14 -21.05
C ARG A 57 0.81 3.28 -20.51
N LEU A 58 1.26 2.31 -19.72
CA LEU A 58 2.61 2.29 -19.13
C LEU A 58 3.66 2.21 -20.23
N ARG A 59 3.46 1.35 -21.23
CA ARG A 59 4.34 1.23 -22.41
C ARG A 59 4.38 2.51 -23.24
N LEU A 60 3.23 3.11 -23.52
CA LEU A 60 3.15 4.40 -24.23
C LEU A 60 3.86 5.53 -23.46
N ALA A 61 3.91 5.45 -22.15
CA ALA A 61 4.63 6.40 -21.31
C ALA A 61 6.12 6.08 -21.13
N GLY A 62 6.67 5.10 -21.87
CA GLY A 62 8.09 4.74 -21.82
C GLY A 62 8.48 3.80 -20.67
N GLY A 63 7.52 3.16 -20.03
CA GLY A 63 7.74 2.14 -19.02
C GLY A 63 7.55 0.72 -19.56
N SER A 64 7.86 -0.27 -18.73
CA SER A 64 7.64 -1.69 -18.99
C SER A 64 7.10 -2.40 -17.75
N GLY A 65 6.36 -3.48 -17.93
CA GLY A 65 5.82 -4.24 -16.81
C GLY A 65 5.26 -5.59 -17.24
N GLU A 66 5.05 -6.44 -16.26
CA GLU A 66 4.42 -7.75 -16.39
C GLU A 66 3.20 -7.80 -15.47
N LEU A 67 2.13 -8.46 -15.92
CA LEU A 67 0.90 -8.55 -15.13
C LEU A 67 0.94 -9.77 -14.19
N VAL A 68 0.41 -9.58 -13.00
CA VAL A 68 0.11 -10.62 -12.01
C VAL A 68 -1.35 -10.46 -11.60
N ALA A 69 -2.13 -11.54 -11.69
CA ALA A 69 -3.52 -11.54 -11.24
C ALA A 69 -3.57 -11.58 -9.70
N LEU A 70 -4.18 -10.56 -9.07
CA LEU A 70 -4.27 -10.47 -7.62
C LEU A 70 -5.54 -9.77 -7.16
N ASP A 71 -6.40 -10.48 -6.45
CA ASP A 71 -7.46 -9.92 -5.63
C ASP A 71 -7.10 -10.07 -4.15
N LEU A 72 -6.80 -8.95 -3.50
CA LEU A 72 -6.46 -8.93 -2.07
C LEU A 72 -7.65 -9.21 -1.15
N SER A 73 -8.88 -9.22 -1.68
CA SER A 73 -10.06 -9.65 -0.95
C SER A 73 -10.28 -11.16 -0.95
N SER A 74 -9.36 -11.93 -1.51
CA SER A 74 -9.37 -13.39 -1.60
C SER A 74 -8.03 -13.98 -1.20
N LEU A 75 -7.97 -14.71 -0.10
CA LEU A 75 -6.75 -15.39 0.34
C LEU A 75 -6.31 -16.48 -0.66
N ALA A 76 -7.25 -17.08 -1.39
CA ALA A 76 -6.93 -18.01 -2.47
C ALA A 76 -6.21 -17.30 -3.62
N SER A 77 -6.70 -16.12 -4.03
CA SER A 77 -6.03 -15.28 -5.05
C SER A 77 -4.65 -14.81 -4.58
N VAL A 78 -4.53 -14.39 -3.32
CA VAL A 78 -3.22 -14.00 -2.72
C VAL A 78 -2.22 -15.15 -2.79
N ARG A 79 -2.66 -16.38 -2.47
CA ARG A 79 -1.82 -17.58 -2.56
C ARG A 79 -1.37 -17.85 -3.98
N ALA A 80 -2.31 -17.83 -4.92
CA ALA A 80 -2.02 -18.05 -6.34
C ALA A 80 -1.03 -17.02 -6.88
N ALA A 81 -1.25 -15.74 -6.59
CA ALA A 81 -0.35 -14.66 -7.00
C ALA A 81 1.06 -14.81 -6.42
N ALA A 82 1.18 -15.16 -5.14
CA ALA A 82 2.49 -15.38 -4.51
C ALA A 82 3.23 -16.57 -5.16
N THR A 83 2.53 -17.67 -5.46
CA THR A 83 3.10 -18.82 -6.17
C THR A 83 3.54 -18.43 -7.59
N GLU A 84 2.73 -17.66 -8.30
CA GLU A 84 3.06 -17.16 -9.65
C GLU A 84 4.32 -16.29 -9.62
N VAL A 85 4.41 -15.36 -8.65
CA VAL A 85 5.60 -14.49 -8.49
C VAL A 85 6.84 -15.34 -8.19
N ALA A 86 6.74 -16.31 -7.27
CA ALA A 86 7.85 -17.20 -6.94
C ALA A 86 8.31 -18.08 -8.13
N GLY A 87 7.41 -18.40 -9.05
CA GLY A 87 7.77 -19.09 -10.29
C GLY A 87 8.43 -18.21 -11.37
N ARG A 88 8.37 -16.88 -11.21
CA ARG A 88 8.92 -15.91 -12.19
C ARG A 88 10.23 -15.27 -11.76
N VAL A 89 10.50 -15.18 -10.46
CA VAL A 89 11.67 -14.49 -9.90
C VAL A 89 12.23 -15.25 -8.70
N GLU A 90 13.54 -15.22 -8.56
CA GLU A 90 14.25 -15.79 -7.40
C GLU A 90 14.38 -14.78 -6.25
N VAL A 91 14.32 -13.48 -6.59
CA VAL A 91 14.55 -12.36 -5.66
C VAL A 91 13.49 -11.29 -5.89
N LEU A 92 12.94 -10.75 -4.80
CA LEU A 92 12.04 -9.59 -4.81
C LEU A 92 12.66 -8.44 -4.01
N ASP A 93 13.10 -7.39 -4.71
CA ASP A 93 13.78 -6.25 -4.08
C ASP A 93 12.82 -5.24 -3.48
N LEU A 94 11.66 -5.05 -4.11
CA LEU A 94 10.67 -4.06 -3.71
C LEU A 94 9.27 -4.68 -3.69
N LEU A 95 8.59 -4.58 -2.55
CA LEU A 95 7.16 -4.86 -2.43
C LEU A 95 6.43 -3.58 -2.05
N VAL A 96 5.53 -3.09 -2.92
CA VAL A 96 4.70 -1.92 -2.63
C VAL A 96 3.25 -2.37 -2.40
N ASN A 97 2.87 -2.47 -1.13
CA ASN A 97 1.53 -2.76 -0.65
C ASN A 97 0.66 -1.48 -0.79
N ASN A 98 0.23 -1.20 -2.02
CA ASN A 98 -0.45 0.06 -2.37
C ASN A 98 -1.96 -0.07 -2.52
N ALA A 99 -2.46 -1.21 -3.00
CA ALA A 99 -3.89 -1.39 -3.25
C ALA A 99 -4.75 -1.11 -2.01
N GLY A 100 -5.99 -0.72 -2.25
CA GLY A 100 -6.92 -0.49 -1.15
C GLY A 100 -8.29 -0.03 -1.61
N VAL A 101 -9.24 -0.15 -0.71
CA VAL A 101 -10.61 0.37 -0.82
C VAL A 101 -10.86 1.39 0.28
N MET A 102 -11.73 2.36 0.03
CA MET A 102 -11.95 3.48 0.95
C MET A 102 -13.44 3.69 1.19
N ALA A 103 -13.84 3.52 2.45
CA ALA A 103 -15.16 3.83 2.99
C ALA A 103 -16.38 3.27 2.22
N PRO A 104 -16.35 2.05 1.63
CA PRO A 104 -17.56 1.42 1.08
C PRO A 104 -18.55 1.09 2.19
N PRO A 105 -19.82 0.77 1.85
CA PRO A 105 -20.72 0.09 2.77
C PRO A 105 -20.09 -1.19 3.33
N ARG A 106 -20.54 -1.61 4.53
CA ARG A 106 -20.08 -2.88 5.09
C ARG A 106 -20.38 -4.02 4.13
N THR A 107 -19.32 -4.70 3.73
CA THR A 107 -19.36 -5.88 2.86
C THR A 107 -18.31 -6.84 3.37
N LEU A 108 -18.53 -8.12 3.23
CA LEU A 108 -17.54 -9.15 3.57
C LEU A 108 -16.82 -9.60 2.31
N THR A 109 -15.54 -9.97 2.50
CA THR A 109 -14.77 -10.72 1.49
C THR A 109 -15.29 -12.16 1.41
N GLU A 110 -14.83 -12.92 0.41
CA GLU A 110 -15.17 -14.35 0.32
C GLU A 110 -14.63 -15.17 1.51
N ASP A 111 -13.57 -14.69 2.16
CA ASP A 111 -13.00 -15.29 3.37
C ASP A 111 -13.71 -14.84 4.66
N GLY A 112 -14.79 -14.04 4.57
CA GLY A 112 -15.59 -13.56 5.70
C GLY A 112 -15.04 -12.34 6.42
N PHE A 113 -14.01 -11.66 5.89
CA PHE A 113 -13.44 -10.45 6.49
C PHE A 113 -14.22 -9.19 6.08
N GLU A 114 -14.27 -8.18 6.96
CA GLU A 114 -14.72 -6.85 6.55
C GLU A 114 -13.84 -6.34 5.40
N LEU A 115 -14.48 -5.83 4.35
CA LEU A 115 -13.83 -5.57 3.06
C LEU A 115 -12.61 -4.65 3.17
N GLN A 116 -12.64 -3.61 4.02
CA GLN A 116 -11.51 -2.68 4.14
C GLN A 116 -10.36 -3.29 4.93
N LEU A 117 -10.65 -3.95 6.05
CA LEU A 117 -9.62 -4.65 6.82
C LEU A 117 -9.05 -5.81 5.99
N GLY A 118 -9.91 -6.59 5.34
CA GLY A 118 -9.52 -7.72 4.48
C GLY A 118 -8.61 -7.29 3.35
N THR A 119 -9.04 -6.31 2.54
CA THR A 119 -8.28 -5.88 1.35
C THR A 119 -7.04 -5.04 1.72
N ASN A 120 -7.21 -4.03 2.60
CA ASN A 120 -6.15 -3.06 2.86
C ASN A 120 -5.04 -3.62 3.75
N HIS A 121 -5.38 -4.56 4.65
CA HIS A 121 -4.45 -5.10 5.64
C HIS A 121 -4.24 -6.60 5.51
N LEU A 122 -5.27 -7.44 5.74
CA LEU A 122 -5.08 -8.90 5.82
C LEU A 122 -4.56 -9.51 4.51
N GLY A 123 -5.06 -9.04 3.37
CA GLY A 123 -4.57 -9.47 2.06
C GLY A 123 -3.10 -9.12 1.83
N HIS A 124 -2.67 -7.91 2.22
CA HIS A 124 -1.26 -7.51 2.15
C HIS A 124 -0.40 -8.22 3.19
N PHE A 125 -0.93 -8.46 4.39
CA PHE A 125 -0.27 -9.29 5.39
C PHE A 125 0.02 -10.68 4.81
N ALA A 126 -1.00 -11.35 4.29
CA ALA A 126 -0.84 -12.68 3.70
C ALA A 126 0.10 -12.68 2.48
N LEU A 127 0.02 -11.67 1.61
CA LEU A 127 0.91 -11.54 0.45
C LEU A 127 2.36 -11.37 0.89
N THR A 128 2.63 -10.45 1.83
CA THR A 128 3.98 -10.18 2.31
C THR A 128 4.60 -11.42 2.96
N GLY A 129 3.86 -12.15 3.81
CA GLY A 129 4.36 -13.37 4.44
C GLY A 129 4.69 -14.46 3.43
N ARG A 130 3.84 -14.64 2.40
CA ARG A 130 4.09 -15.64 1.35
C ARG A 130 5.26 -15.28 0.44
N LEU A 131 5.55 -13.98 0.27
CA LEU A 131 6.69 -13.49 -0.53
C LEU A 131 7.94 -13.26 0.33
N LEU A 132 7.87 -13.47 1.64
CA LEU A 132 8.99 -13.23 2.55
C LEU A 132 10.28 -13.96 2.15
N PRO A 133 10.26 -15.24 1.72
CA PRO A 133 11.48 -15.89 1.25
C PRO A 133 12.20 -15.17 0.12
N LEU A 134 11.44 -14.63 -0.86
CA LEU A 134 11.99 -13.85 -1.98
C LEU A 134 12.53 -12.49 -1.54
N LEU A 135 11.85 -11.83 -0.58
CA LEU A 135 12.30 -10.58 0.03
C LEU A 135 13.60 -10.79 0.81
N LEU A 136 13.68 -11.87 1.60
CA LEU A 136 14.86 -12.18 2.39
C LEU A 136 16.05 -12.68 1.55
N ALA A 137 15.81 -13.10 0.30
CA ALA A 137 16.86 -13.43 -0.67
C ALA A 137 17.49 -12.18 -1.30
N ALA A 138 16.81 -11.04 -1.27
CA ALA A 138 17.35 -9.79 -1.78
C ALA A 138 18.37 -9.17 -0.84
N PRO A 139 19.48 -8.62 -1.33
CA PRO A 139 20.52 -8.02 -0.50
C PRO A 139 20.05 -6.77 0.27
N ALA A 140 19.02 -6.08 -0.22
CA ALA A 140 18.49 -4.85 0.36
C ALA A 140 16.99 -4.69 0.04
N ALA A 141 16.18 -5.67 0.44
CA ALA A 141 14.73 -5.63 0.20
C ALA A 141 14.06 -4.46 0.93
N ARG A 142 13.03 -3.90 0.27
CA ARG A 142 12.13 -2.93 0.92
C ARG A 142 10.68 -3.34 0.77
N VAL A 143 9.93 -3.18 1.86
CA VAL A 143 8.47 -3.32 1.88
C VAL A 143 7.88 -1.95 2.20
N VAL A 144 7.16 -1.37 1.25
CA VAL A 144 6.47 -0.08 1.41
C VAL A 144 4.99 -0.32 1.56
N THR A 145 4.42 0.02 2.72
CA THR A 145 2.98 -0.16 2.97
C THR A 145 2.27 1.19 2.96
N VAL A 146 1.27 1.31 2.06
CA VAL A 146 0.52 2.56 1.91
C VAL A 146 -0.56 2.68 2.96
N SER A 147 -0.41 3.69 3.83
CA SER A 147 -1.37 4.11 4.83
C SER A 147 -2.13 5.38 4.39
N SER A 148 -2.66 6.14 5.31
CA SER A 148 -3.40 7.39 5.11
C SER A 148 -3.37 8.25 6.36
N GLY A 149 -3.57 9.55 6.24
CA GLY A 149 -3.86 10.45 7.37
C GLY A 149 -5.06 9.98 8.20
N ALA A 150 -5.98 9.21 7.59
CA ALA A 150 -7.14 8.62 8.27
C ALA A 150 -6.77 7.61 9.39
N HIS A 151 -5.54 7.10 9.45
CA HIS A 151 -5.07 6.27 10.57
C HIS A 151 -5.24 6.95 11.93
N ARG A 152 -5.24 8.30 11.96
CA ARG A 152 -5.43 9.11 13.19
C ARG A 152 -6.85 8.98 13.76
N LEU A 153 -7.82 8.56 12.92
CA LEU A 153 -9.23 8.32 13.29
C LEU A 153 -9.49 6.84 13.62
N GLY A 154 -8.50 5.98 13.42
CA GLY A 154 -8.63 4.54 13.60
C GLY A 154 -8.28 4.09 15.02
N SER A 155 -8.92 3.00 15.44
CA SER A 155 -8.53 2.17 16.58
C SER A 155 -8.66 0.71 16.17
N ILE A 156 -7.86 -0.19 16.74
CA ILE A 156 -7.98 -1.62 16.48
C ILE A 156 -9.01 -2.21 17.44
N ALA A 157 -10.20 -2.45 16.93
CA ALA A 157 -11.31 -3.01 17.72
C ALA A 157 -11.20 -4.54 17.74
N PHE A 158 -10.29 -5.09 18.54
CA PHE A 158 -10.05 -6.54 18.60
C PHE A 158 -11.30 -7.37 18.90
N ASP A 159 -12.26 -6.81 19.65
CA ASP A 159 -13.50 -7.49 19.98
C ASP A 159 -14.59 -7.36 18.89
N ASP A 160 -14.34 -6.57 17.85
CA ASP A 160 -15.25 -6.31 16.74
C ASP A 160 -14.49 -5.92 15.44
N LEU A 161 -13.41 -6.63 15.13
CA LEU A 161 -12.56 -6.33 13.97
C LEU A 161 -13.34 -6.25 12.66
N MET A 162 -14.37 -7.09 12.54
CA MET A 162 -15.20 -7.19 11.32
C MET A 162 -16.40 -6.23 11.32
N GLY A 163 -16.54 -5.39 12.36
CA GLY A 163 -17.60 -4.39 12.46
C GLY A 163 -19.01 -5.00 12.46
N GLU A 164 -19.20 -6.13 13.12
CA GLU A 164 -20.48 -6.83 13.19
C GLU A 164 -21.46 -6.14 14.13
N ARG A 165 -20.93 -5.61 15.24
CA ARG A 165 -21.74 -4.90 16.25
C ARG A 165 -21.88 -3.42 15.92
N SER A 166 -20.84 -2.80 15.35
CA SER A 166 -20.86 -1.38 15.00
C SER A 166 -19.96 -1.11 13.80
N TYR A 167 -20.54 -0.57 12.72
CA TYR A 167 -19.81 -0.22 11.51
C TYR A 167 -19.97 1.24 11.14
N ARG A 168 -18.83 1.94 11.10
CA ARG A 168 -18.72 3.30 10.54
C ARG A 168 -17.69 3.25 9.42
N ARG A 169 -18.10 3.56 8.20
CA ARG A 169 -17.25 3.44 6.98
C ARG A 169 -15.87 4.06 7.15
N TRP A 170 -15.81 5.29 7.64
CA TRP A 170 -14.54 6.00 7.87
C TRP A 170 -13.77 5.47 9.08
N GLY A 171 -14.44 4.98 10.10
CA GLY A 171 -13.81 4.29 11.24
C GLY A 171 -13.11 3.01 10.79
N ALA A 172 -13.79 2.17 9.99
CA ALA A 172 -13.23 0.94 9.42
C ALA A 172 -12.06 1.25 8.46
N TYR A 173 -12.17 2.31 7.65
CA TYR A 173 -11.04 2.78 6.84
C TYR A 173 -9.87 3.20 7.71
N GLY A 174 -10.10 4.02 8.74
CA GLY A 174 -9.09 4.44 9.70
C GLY A 174 -8.43 3.25 10.40
N GLN A 175 -9.22 2.26 10.84
CA GLN A 175 -8.73 1.00 11.41
C GLN A 175 -7.79 0.27 10.44
N SER A 176 -8.20 0.08 9.19
CA SER A 176 -7.38 -0.61 8.18
C SER A 176 -6.05 0.12 7.91
N LYS A 177 -6.05 1.46 7.93
CA LYS A 177 -4.85 2.28 7.70
C LYS A 177 -3.95 2.38 8.92
N LEU A 178 -4.52 2.32 10.13
CA LEU A 178 -3.76 2.13 11.37
C LEU A 178 -3.12 0.73 11.40
N ALA A 179 -3.86 -0.30 11.02
CA ALA A 179 -3.34 -1.66 10.93
C ALA A 179 -2.12 -1.74 9.98
N ASN A 180 -2.12 -1.00 8.88
CA ASN A 180 -0.97 -0.92 7.98
C ASN A 180 0.28 -0.30 8.63
N LEU A 181 0.14 0.70 9.50
CA LEU A 181 1.27 1.27 10.24
C LEU A 181 1.79 0.33 11.33
N LEU A 182 0.89 -0.35 12.03
CA LEU A 182 1.24 -1.36 13.05
C LEU A 182 1.93 -2.57 12.39
N PHE A 183 1.43 -3.02 11.24
CA PHE A 183 2.06 -4.06 10.43
C PHE A 183 3.49 -3.67 10.01
N THR A 184 3.68 -2.46 9.46
CA THR A 184 5.00 -1.96 9.08
C THR A 184 5.95 -1.96 10.27
N ARG A 185 5.48 -1.48 11.43
CA ARG A 185 6.27 -1.44 12.66
C ARG A 185 6.70 -2.83 13.12
N GLU A 186 5.77 -3.78 13.15
CA GLU A 186 6.04 -5.13 13.61
C GLU A 186 6.89 -5.93 12.59
N LEU A 187 6.70 -5.69 11.29
CA LEU A 187 7.55 -6.26 10.24
C LEU A 187 8.99 -5.79 10.38
N ASP A 188 9.19 -4.49 10.62
CA ASP A 188 10.52 -3.92 10.87
C ASP A 188 11.15 -4.47 12.16
N ARG A 189 10.38 -4.59 13.24
CA ARG A 189 10.86 -5.14 14.51
C ARG A 189 11.33 -6.60 14.38
N ARG A 190 10.66 -7.39 13.51
CA ARG A 190 10.95 -8.82 13.32
C ARG A 190 12.07 -9.09 12.32
N PHE A 191 12.19 -8.25 11.29
CA PHE A 191 13.04 -8.52 10.13
C PHE A 191 13.90 -7.31 9.72
N GLY A 192 13.99 -6.27 10.53
CA GLY A 192 14.69 -5.02 10.19
C GLY A 192 16.20 -5.15 10.04
N ASP A 193 16.78 -6.25 10.47
CA ASP A 193 18.17 -6.65 10.21
C ASP A 193 18.38 -7.21 8.78
N ARG A 194 17.31 -7.61 8.09
CA ARG A 194 17.33 -8.31 6.81
C ARG A 194 16.56 -7.58 5.70
N LEU A 195 15.54 -6.81 6.03
CA LEU A 195 14.76 -6.01 5.09
C LEU A 195 14.36 -4.67 5.71
N THR A 196 14.07 -3.69 4.88
CA THR A 196 13.60 -2.38 5.32
C THR A 196 12.08 -2.28 5.18
N ALA A 197 11.33 -2.29 6.28
CA ALA A 197 9.89 -2.08 6.27
C ALA A 197 9.55 -0.63 6.58
N VAL A 198 8.86 0.05 5.66
CA VAL A 198 8.51 1.47 5.76
C VAL A 198 7.06 1.70 5.35
N ALA A 199 6.51 2.82 5.78
CA ALA A 199 5.17 3.23 5.38
C ALA A 199 5.19 4.56 4.61
N ALA A 200 4.16 4.77 3.78
CA ALA A 200 3.93 6.03 3.09
C ALA A 200 2.44 6.38 3.07
N HIS A 201 2.12 7.67 2.93
CA HIS A 201 0.76 8.09 2.58
C HIS A 201 0.80 9.17 1.49
N PRO A 202 -0.23 9.18 0.62
CA PRO A 202 -0.24 10.07 -0.53
C PRO A 202 -0.62 11.53 -0.20
N GLY A 203 -0.91 11.85 1.05
CA GLY A 203 -1.56 13.11 1.39
C GLY A 203 -3.04 13.09 0.98
N TYR A 204 -3.54 14.25 0.51
CA TYR A 204 -4.88 14.37 -0.05
C TYR A 204 -4.79 14.28 -1.58
N ALA A 205 -4.95 13.10 -2.13
CA ALA A 205 -4.94 12.85 -3.57
C ALA A 205 -6.37 12.58 -4.07
N ALA A 206 -6.72 13.17 -5.23
CA ALA A 206 -7.99 12.91 -5.92
C ALA A 206 -7.92 11.57 -6.64
N THR A 207 -8.00 10.47 -5.89
CA THR A 207 -7.95 9.12 -6.47
C THR A 207 -9.35 8.62 -6.84
N HIS A 208 -9.44 7.68 -7.79
CA HIS A 208 -10.69 7.00 -8.16
C HIS A 208 -11.37 6.26 -7.00
N LEU A 209 -10.73 6.18 -5.83
CA LEU A 209 -11.31 5.64 -4.59
C LEU A 209 -12.45 6.51 -4.04
N GLN A 210 -12.59 7.77 -4.49
CA GLN A 210 -13.54 8.76 -3.97
C GLN A 210 -14.87 8.82 -4.74
N THR A 211 -15.04 8.07 -5.82
CA THR A 211 -16.25 8.09 -6.65
C THR A 211 -17.25 7.02 -6.25
N GLY A 212 -18.53 7.42 -6.02
CA GLY A 212 -19.66 6.48 -5.91
C GLY A 212 -20.34 6.33 -4.55
N GLN A 213 -20.39 7.35 -3.68
CA GLN A 213 -20.79 7.18 -2.26
C GLN A 213 -22.14 7.79 -1.84
N GLY A 214 -22.93 8.39 -2.76
CA GLY A 214 -24.37 8.68 -2.52
C GLY A 214 -24.69 9.73 -1.44
N GLN A 215 -23.79 10.65 -1.10
CA GLN A 215 -24.09 11.80 -0.22
C GLN A 215 -23.75 13.10 -0.95
N PRO A 216 -24.74 13.81 -1.56
CA PRO A 216 -24.49 14.93 -2.47
C PRO A 216 -23.74 16.11 -1.82
N LEU A 217 -23.96 16.38 -0.54
CA LEU A 217 -23.26 17.46 0.16
C LEU A 217 -21.78 17.12 0.41
N MET A 218 -21.48 15.89 0.80
CA MET A 218 -20.11 15.40 1.00
C MET A 218 -19.37 15.30 -0.34
N GLU A 219 -20.06 14.89 -1.40
CA GLU A 219 -19.50 14.85 -2.75
C GLU A 219 -19.23 16.28 -3.30
N ALA A 220 -20.07 17.28 -2.97
CA ALA A 220 -19.83 18.67 -3.33
C ALA A 220 -18.63 19.26 -2.56
N LEU A 221 -18.52 19.00 -1.25
CA LEU A 221 -17.35 19.41 -0.44
C LEU A 221 -16.07 18.73 -0.93
N MET A 222 -16.12 17.43 -1.23
CA MET A 222 -14.99 16.70 -1.79
C MET A 222 -14.61 17.22 -3.18
N ARG A 223 -15.58 17.62 -4.02
CA ARG A 223 -15.31 18.20 -5.33
C ARG A 223 -14.58 19.54 -5.24
N VAL A 224 -14.97 20.40 -4.30
CA VAL A 224 -14.29 21.68 -4.04
C VAL A 224 -12.91 21.44 -3.44
N GLY A 225 -12.77 20.51 -2.48
CA GLY A 225 -11.49 20.10 -1.92
C GLY A 225 -10.56 19.47 -2.96
N ASN A 226 -11.09 18.64 -3.86
CA ASN A 226 -10.33 18.05 -4.96
C ASN A 226 -9.81 19.11 -5.95
N ALA A 227 -10.58 20.15 -6.23
CA ALA A 227 -10.18 21.19 -7.18
C ALA A 227 -9.06 22.11 -6.63
N THR A 228 -8.97 22.28 -5.31
CA THR A 228 -8.09 23.28 -4.68
C THR A 228 -6.96 22.70 -3.86
N ILE A 229 -7.13 21.51 -3.26
CA ILE A 229 -6.22 20.95 -2.25
C ILE A 229 -5.61 19.62 -2.70
N ALA A 230 -6.36 18.82 -3.49
CA ALA A 230 -5.87 17.51 -3.91
C ALA A 230 -4.68 17.64 -4.87
N GLN A 231 -3.67 16.83 -4.66
CA GLN A 231 -2.59 16.67 -5.62
C GLN A 231 -2.94 15.61 -6.68
N SER A 232 -2.26 15.65 -7.82
CA SER A 232 -2.43 14.64 -8.86
C SER A 232 -2.01 13.25 -8.34
N ASP A 233 -2.53 12.18 -8.95
CA ASP A 233 -2.12 10.81 -8.64
C ASP A 233 -0.61 10.63 -8.79
N ALA A 234 0.00 11.27 -9.78
CA ALA A 234 1.45 11.26 -9.98
C ALA A 234 2.20 11.83 -8.77
N ALA A 235 1.81 13.02 -8.29
CA ALA A 235 2.43 13.62 -7.11
C ALA A 235 2.09 12.84 -5.82
N GLY A 236 0.90 12.25 -5.75
CA GLY A 236 0.50 11.37 -4.64
C GLY A 236 1.34 10.10 -4.53
N ALA A 237 1.94 9.63 -5.61
CA ALA A 237 2.83 8.48 -5.61
C ALA A 237 4.25 8.80 -5.06
N TRP A 238 4.63 10.07 -5.00
CA TRP A 238 6.00 10.46 -4.60
C TRP A 238 6.42 9.96 -3.22
N PRO A 239 5.60 10.01 -2.15
CA PRO A 239 6.00 9.45 -0.86
C PRO A 239 6.31 7.96 -0.91
N SER A 240 5.53 7.19 -1.68
CA SER A 240 5.77 5.75 -1.87
C SER A 240 7.04 5.50 -2.67
N LEU A 241 7.30 6.27 -3.73
CA LEU A 241 8.53 6.21 -4.51
C LEU A 241 9.76 6.59 -3.67
N TYR A 242 9.66 7.66 -2.89
CA TYR A 242 10.71 8.06 -1.96
C TYR A 242 11.02 6.94 -0.96
N ALA A 243 9.99 6.40 -0.31
CA ALA A 243 10.13 5.29 0.62
C ALA A 243 10.77 4.06 -0.01
N ALA A 244 10.42 3.77 -1.29
CA ALA A 244 10.94 2.63 -2.02
C ALA A 244 12.40 2.78 -2.48
N THR A 245 12.83 3.98 -2.85
CA THR A 245 14.07 4.16 -3.64
C THR A 245 15.11 5.09 -3.03
N ALA A 246 14.68 6.07 -2.21
CA ALA A 246 15.62 7.07 -1.72
C ALA A 246 16.72 6.45 -0.84
N PRO A 247 17.98 6.89 -0.98
CA PRO A 247 19.05 6.51 -0.06
C PRO A 247 18.79 7.06 1.34
N GLY A 248 19.29 6.38 2.38
CA GLY A 248 19.13 6.81 3.77
C GLY A 248 17.74 6.61 4.36
N VAL A 249 16.86 5.87 3.67
CA VAL A 249 15.60 5.39 4.25
C VAL A 249 15.88 4.21 5.17
N HIS A 250 15.38 4.30 6.40
CA HIS A 250 15.53 3.27 7.43
C HIS A 250 14.19 2.66 7.81
N GLY A 251 14.22 1.44 8.33
CA GLY A 251 13.04 0.74 8.79
C GLY A 251 12.24 1.52 9.83
N GLY A 252 10.95 1.25 9.87
CA GLY A 252 10.01 1.93 10.75
C GLY A 252 9.68 3.38 10.38
N GLN A 253 10.27 4.01 9.36
CA GLN A 253 9.94 5.38 8.96
C GLN A 253 8.57 5.45 8.27
N TYR A 254 7.97 6.65 8.32
CA TYR A 254 6.71 6.97 7.67
C TYR A 254 6.83 8.26 6.88
N PHE A 255 6.49 8.23 5.59
CA PHE A 255 6.67 9.34 4.66
C PHE A 255 5.32 9.85 4.15
N GLY A 256 5.25 11.16 4.00
CA GLY A 256 4.10 11.84 3.43
C GLY A 256 4.51 13.14 2.76
N PRO A 257 3.56 13.88 2.15
CA PRO A 257 3.84 15.18 1.56
C PRO A 257 4.24 16.22 2.61
N GLY A 258 5.16 17.11 2.24
CA GLY A 258 5.75 18.08 3.15
C GLY A 258 4.86 19.22 3.61
N LEU A 259 3.90 19.64 2.80
CA LEU A 259 3.02 20.76 3.13
C LEU A 259 1.78 20.26 3.87
N LEU A 260 1.80 20.40 5.21
CA LEU A 260 0.71 20.00 6.12
C LEU A 260 0.26 18.54 5.94
N GLU A 261 1.13 17.67 5.45
CA GLU A 261 0.82 16.27 5.11
C GLU A 261 -0.29 16.12 4.03
N LEU A 262 -0.62 17.19 3.33
CA LEU A 262 -1.66 17.23 2.30
C LEU A 262 -1.08 17.15 0.89
N ARG A 263 0.00 17.88 0.59
CA ARG A 263 0.65 17.95 -0.73
C ARG A 263 2.13 18.32 -0.65
N GLY A 264 2.83 18.21 -1.78
CA GLY A 264 4.23 18.64 -1.92
C GLY A 264 5.23 17.50 -1.88
N HIS A 265 6.50 17.85 -1.76
CA HIS A 265 7.60 16.87 -1.81
C HIS A 265 7.60 15.94 -0.60
N PRO A 266 8.05 14.68 -0.76
CA PRO A 266 8.10 13.71 0.34
C PRO A 266 8.99 14.18 1.49
N LYS A 267 8.53 13.93 2.70
CA LYS A 267 9.34 14.02 3.92
C LYS A 267 8.91 12.98 4.92
N GLN A 268 9.75 12.70 5.90
CA GLN A 268 9.35 11.92 7.06
C GLN A 268 8.29 12.69 7.86
N VAL A 269 7.20 12.00 8.23
CA VAL A 269 6.05 12.58 8.94
C VAL A 269 5.77 11.83 10.24
N GLY A 270 4.97 12.46 11.10
CA GLY A 270 4.55 11.87 12.37
C GLY A 270 3.41 10.87 12.18
N ARG A 271 3.28 9.95 13.14
CA ARG A 271 2.15 9.02 13.25
C ARG A 271 1.46 9.19 14.60
N SER A 272 0.20 8.71 14.71
CA SER A 272 -0.56 8.74 15.97
C SER A 272 0.13 7.92 17.07
N ALA A 273 -0.24 8.17 18.34
CA ALA A 273 0.24 7.35 19.46
C ALA A 273 -0.16 5.88 19.28
N ALA A 274 -1.40 5.61 18.82
CA ALA A 274 -1.87 4.25 18.54
C ALA A 274 -1.01 3.52 17.52
N ALA A 275 -0.44 4.21 16.52
CA ALA A 275 0.46 3.63 15.52
C ALA A 275 1.90 3.39 16.04
N LYS A 276 2.17 3.71 17.31
CA LYS A 276 3.46 3.47 17.98
C LYS A 276 3.36 2.43 19.09
N ASP A 277 2.18 1.86 19.30
CA ASP A 277 1.92 0.89 20.36
C ASP A 277 2.44 -0.50 19.94
N ASP A 278 3.52 -0.95 20.57
CA ASP A 278 4.16 -2.23 20.30
C ASP A 278 3.30 -3.42 20.71
N ALA A 279 2.54 -3.30 21.80
CA ALA A 279 1.69 -4.38 22.29
C ALA A 279 0.51 -4.59 21.33
N VAL A 280 -0.10 -3.51 20.85
CA VAL A 280 -1.16 -3.55 19.84
C VAL A 280 -0.61 -4.08 18.52
N ALA A 281 0.59 -3.69 18.09
CA ALA A 281 1.21 -4.17 16.86
C ALA A 281 1.47 -5.70 16.93
N ALA A 282 2.04 -6.18 18.02
CA ALA A 282 2.30 -7.60 18.23
C ALA A 282 0.99 -8.42 18.30
N ARG A 283 -0.04 -7.92 19.00
CA ARG A 283 -1.36 -8.59 19.05
C ARG A 283 -2.02 -8.63 17.68
N LEU A 284 -1.98 -7.51 16.94
CA LEU A 284 -2.55 -7.46 15.58
C LEU A 284 -1.83 -8.43 14.64
N TRP A 285 -0.53 -8.55 14.75
CA TRP A 285 0.27 -9.52 13.97
C TRP A 285 -0.21 -10.94 14.22
N THR A 286 -0.34 -11.35 15.49
CA THR A 286 -0.81 -12.69 15.86
C THR A 286 -2.20 -12.95 15.30
N VAL A 287 -3.14 -12.03 15.53
CA VAL A 287 -4.52 -12.16 15.02
C VAL A 287 -4.54 -12.20 13.49
N SER A 288 -3.73 -11.38 12.81
CA SER A 288 -3.64 -11.41 11.35
C SER A 288 -3.08 -12.73 10.82
N ALA A 289 -2.10 -13.31 11.51
CA ALA A 289 -1.54 -14.61 11.16
C ALA A 289 -2.58 -15.73 11.31
N GLU A 290 -3.32 -15.72 12.41
CA GLU A 290 -4.43 -16.67 12.66
C GLU A 290 -5.54 -16.56 11.62
N LEU A 291 -6.03 -15.34 11.35
CA LEU A 291 -7.10 -15.08 10.38
C LEU A 291 -6.71 -15.47 8.95
N THR A 292 -5.46 -15.24 8.56
CA THR A 292 -5.00 -15.50 7.18
C THR A 292 -4.36 -16.86 6.99
N GLY A 293 -4.11 -17.61 8.07
CA GLY A 293 -3.34 -18.85 8.04
C GLY A 293 -1.93 -18.67 7.47
N THR A 294 -1.33 -17.47 7.68
CA THR A 294 -0.02 -17.13 7.14
C THR A 294 1.02 -17.05 8.27
N SER A 295 2.08 -17.81 8.14
CA SER A 295 3.28 -17.73 9.00
C SER A 295 4.37 -16.89 8.32
N TYR A 296 5.23 -16.27 9.13
CA TYR A 296 6.38 -15.48 8.72
C TYR A 296 7.68 -16.08 9.19
#